data_12995f5767780cc6c9cf7808a4cd183a
#
_entry.id   12995f5767780cc6c9cf7808a4cd183a
#
_cell.length_a   1.000
_cell.length_b   1.000
_cell.length_c   1.000
_cell.angle_alpha   90.00
_cell.angle_beta   90.00
_cell.angle_gamma   90.00
#
_symmetry.space_group_name_H-M   'P 1'
#
loop_
_entity.id
_entity.type
_entity.pdbx_description
1 polymer ?
#
loop_
_entity_poly.entity_id
_entity_poly.type
_entity_poly.pdbx_seq_one_letter_code
_entity_poly.pdbx_strand_id
1 'polypeptide(L)'
;MFRTLRGPLGWALTAVVLIAACGGTAGPAGSASGSPADAQKTPRIGSFDRPITFAFTPSQDIARVTASGNAMASALGQATGLKWRVTVPTSYAAEIESVCAGQTDIATIAPLQMTLLLEKQCGTPVLSALRKDDKGQLSTSYQSQIIVRADSGIADINGLKGLDFAFTDPISTSGYLFPTLLVKEKTKQDPKTFFKKTIFAGGHDKAVLAVYNGQVAGAASFIDARTLKGMPADIMEKTKRIETAGPIPNDGIAVRKDFPADLQTQITKALIDYCASDAGKKVCKDLFSWDGLQTVDKNFYDPVKDAAKLAGIDVAAEAAKTPTPPQPTPSPSKAP
;
A
#
# COMPACT_ATOMS: atom_id res chain seq x y z
N MET A 1 60.92 -0.79 19.59
CA MET A 1 61.35 0.45 20.23
C MET A 1 60.14 1.07 20.92
N PHE A 2 60.05 0.92 22.21
CA PHE A 2 59.80 1.94 23.25
C PHE A 2 58.54 2.81 23.07
N ARG A 3 57.59 3.01 23.96
CA ARG A 3 57.62 2.92 25.46
C ARG A 3 56.16 3.06 25.98
N THR A 4 55.88 2.25 26.95
CA THR A 4 54.80 2.35 27.96
C THR A 4 54.78 3.71 28.67
N LEU A 5 53.61 4.17 29.14
CA LEU A 5 53.51 4.72 30.47
C LEU A 5 52.06 4.65 31.04
N ARG A 6 52.08 4.16 32.25
CA ARG A 6 51.05 3.90 33.24
C ARG A 6 50.55 5.19 33.90
N GLY A 7 49.33 5.22 34.38
CA GLY A 7 49.15 5.25 35.78
C GLY A 7 48.08 6.18 36.34
N PRO A 8 47.60 5.92 37.54
CA PRO A 8 46.20 6.10 37.93
C PRO A 8 46.02 7.27 38.88
N LEU A 9 44.77 7.58 39.22
CA LEU A 9 44.39 7.88 40.62
C LEU A 9 42.88 8.22 40.69
N GLY A 10 42.23 7.46 41.55
CA GLY A 10 40.87 7.65 41.95
C GLY A 10 40.76 8.78 43.02
N TRP A 11 39.51 9.26 43.14
CA TRP A 11 39.07 9.95 44.34
C TRP A 11 37.65 9.53 44.64
N ALA A 12 37.50 8.81 45.75
CA ALA A 12 36.26 8.53 46.41
C ALA A 12 35.90 9.76 47.28
N LEU A 13 34.68 10.24 47.15
CA LEU A 13 34.13 11.24 48.08
C LEU A 13 32.90 10.60 48.75
N THR A 14 33.11 10.29 50.04
CA THR A 14 32.13 9.82 51.00
C THR A 14 31.31 11.02 51.48
N ALA A 15 30.02 11.06 51.26
CA ALA A 15 29.12 12.06 51.86
C ALA A 15 28.43 11.45 53.10
N VAL A 16 28.69 12.06 54.24
CA VAL A 16 28.11 11.76 55.54
C VAL A 16 26.72 12.37 55.63
N VAL A 17 25.72 11.53 55.94
CA VAL A 17 24.34 11.96 56.26
C VAL A 17 24.23 12.23 57.75
N LEU A 18 23.98 13.49 58.13
CA LEU A 18 23.62 13.90 59.48
C LEU A 18 22.09 13.76 59.65
N ILE A 19 21.69 12.90 60.54
CA ILE A 19 20.30 12.78 61.03
C ILE A 19 20.13 13.74 62.21
N ALA A 20 19.29 14.78 62.04
CA ALA A 20 18.81 15.59 63.11
C ALA A 20 17.37 15.20 63.43
N ALA A 21 17.16 14.56 64.58
CA ALA A 21 15.85 14.31 65.18
C ALA A 21 15.42 15.57 65.97
N CYS A 22 14.26 16.13 65.63
CA CYS A 22 13.53 17.04 66.51
C CYS A 22 12.06 16.61 66.52
N GLY A 23 11.58 16.22 67.67
CA GLY A 23 10.19 15.92 67.97
C GLY A 23 9.31 17.16 68.00
N GLY A 24 8.04 16.99 67.60
CA GLY A 24 7.03 18.05 67.62
C GLY A 24 5.63 17.50 67.42
N THR A 25 4.91 17.28 68.48
CA THR A 25 3.46 17.33 68.75
C THR A 25 2.45 16.97 67.65
N ALA A 26 1.66 15.93 67.92
CA ALA A 26 0.48 15.51 67.19
C ALA A 26 -0.60 16.59 67.06
N GLY A 27 -0.95 16.98 65.83
CA GLY A 27 -2.16 17.69 65.46
C GLY A 27 -3.08 16.78 64.64
N PRO A 28 -4.42 17.00 64.64
CA PRO A 28 -5.39 16.00 64.15
C PRO A 28 -5.27 15.79 62.64
N ALA A 29 -5.43 14.50 62.27
CA ALA A 29 -5.42 14.02 60.90
C ALA A 29 -6.43 14.73 60.01
N GLY A 30 -5.97 15.62 59.16
CA GLY A 30 -6.72 16.09 58.01
C GLY A 30 -6.73 15.00 56.97
N SER A 31 -7.90 14.47 56.65
CA SER A 31 -8.12 13.57 55.53
C SER A 31 -7.76 14.26 54.23
N ALA A 32 -6.57 14.02 53.73
CA ALA A 32 -6.25 14.35 52.37
C ALA A 32 -7.06 13.45 51.46
N SER A 33 -8.22 13.93 51.03
CA SER A 33 -8.90 13.40 49.84
C SER A 33 -7.96 13.60 48.63
N GLY A 34 -7.10 12.62 48.39
CA GLY A 34 -6.42 12.49 47.12
C GLY A 34 -7.48 12.34 46.06
N SER A 35 -7.69 13.41 45.28
CA SER A 35 -8.42 13.28 44.02
C SER A 35 -7.82 12.11 43.23
N PRO A 36 -8.66 11.22 42.67
CA PRO A 36 -8.16 10.20 41.76
C PRO A 36 -7.38 10.90 40.66
N ALA A 37 -6.10 10.52 40.52
CA ALA A 37 -5.31 10.95 39.37
C ALA A 37 -6.18 10.77 38.13
N ASP A 38 -6.40 11.86 37.38
CA ASP A 38 -7.04 11.82 36.07
C ASP A 38 -6.31 10.77 35.24
N ALA A 39 -6.90 9.56 35.17
CA ALA A 39 -6.50 8.57 34.21
C ALA A 39 -6.71 9.22 32.85
N GLN A 40 -5.62 9.60 32.23
CA GLN A 40 -5.57 10.27 30.94
C GLN A 40 -6.36 9.38 29.95
N LYS A 41 -7.64 9.71 29.69
CA LYS A 41 -8.50 8.95 28.79
C LYS A 41 -7.84 8.98 27.43
N THR A 42 -7.44 7.81 26.93
CA THR A 42 -6.94 7.65 25.57
C THR A 42 -7.89 8.35 24.59
N PRO A 43 -7.41 9.27 23.74
CA PRO A 43 -8.28 10.00 22.84
C PRO A 43 -9.11 9.06 21.97
N ARG A 44 -10.39 9.36 21.81
CA ARG A 44 -11.33 8.55 21.01
C ARG A 44 -10.88 8.58 19.53
N ILE A 45 -10.81 7.41 18.90
CA ILE A 45 -10.54 7.29 17.46
C ILE A 45 -11.59 8.08 16.68
N GLY A 46 -11.16 8.87 15.70
CA GLY A 46 -12.01 9.77 14.93
C GLY A 46 -12.26 11.14 15.60
N SER A 47 -11.62 11.43 16.74
CA SER A 47 -11.60 12.77 17.36
C SER A 47 -10.51 13.65 16.72
N PHE A 48 -10.48 14.93 17.11
CA PHE A 48 -9.42 15.87 16.69
C PHE A 48 -8.02 15.39 17.12
N ASP A 49 -7.89 14.89 18.35
CA ASP A 49 -6.61 14.45 18.92
C ASP A 49 -6.18 13.06 18.42
N ARG A 50 -7.12 12.27 17.90
CA ARG A 50 -6.88 10.93 17.35
C ARG A 50 -7.71 10.71 16.07
N PRO A 51 -7.37 11.39 14.96
CA PRO A 51 -8.06 11.21 13.70
C PRO A 51 -7.88 9.77 13.18
N ILE A 52 -8.84 9.31 12.38
CA ILE A 52 -8.72 8.04 11.66
C ILE A 52 -7.63 8.21 10.60
N THR A 53 -6.61 7.38 10.66
CA THR A 53 -5.56 7.35 9.63
C THR A 53 -6.00 6.42 8.50
N PHE A 54 -6.18 6.99 7.31
CA PHE A 54 -6.55 6.27 6.10
C PHE A 54 -5.37 6.26 5.13
N ALA A 55 -4.77 5.09 4.93
CA ALA A 55 -3.68 4.90 3.98
C ALA A 55 -4.21 4.52 2.60
N PHE A 56 -3.53 4.99 1.57
CA PHE A 56 -3.84 4.68 0.17
C PHE A 56 -2.62 4.04 -0.50
N THR A 57 -2.83 2.88 -1.12
CA THR A 57 -1.77 2.14 -1.84
C THR A 57 -1.11 3.04 -2.89
N PRO A 58 0.24 3.16 -2.90
CA PRO A 58 0.98 3.99 -3.85
C PRO A 58 1.10 3.32 -5.23
N SER A 59 -0.05 2.94 -5.83
CA SER A 59 -0.10 2.16 -7.07
C SER A 59 0.11 3.00 -8.34
N GLN A 60 0.08 4.31 -8.21
CA GLN A 60 0.26 5.29 -9.29
C GLN A 60 0.79 6.61 -8.73
N ASP A 61 0.73 7.70 -9.49
CA ASP A 61 1.23 9.03 -9.06
C ASP A 61 0.74 9.41 -7.66
N ILE A 62 1.70 9.59 -6.74
CA ILE A 62 1.45 9.81 -5.30
C ILE A 62 0.68 11.11 -5.07
N ALA A 63 0.96 12.17 -5.84
CA ALA A 63 0.27 13.45 -5.65
C ALA A 63 -1.22 13.31 -6.01
N ARG A 64 -1.53 12.56 -7.06
CA ARG A 64 -2.90 12.26 -7.46
C ARG A 64 -3.63 11.39 -6.44
N VAL A 65 -2.99 10.32 -5.97
CA VAL A 65 -3.57 9.45 -4.92
C VAL A 65 -3.84 10.27 -3.67
N THR A 66 -2.90 11.13 -3.25
CA THR A 66 -3.06 12.01 -2.09
C THR A 66 -4.23 12.99 -2.28
N ALA A 67 -4.34 13.63 -3.44
CA ALA A 67 -5.42 14.59 -3.71
C ALA A 67 -6.79 13.92 -3.69
N SER A 68 -6.93 12.76 -4.34
CA SER A 68 -8.19 11.99 -4.35
C SER A 68 -8.53 11.43 -2.97
N GLY A 69 -7.52 10.93 -2.23
CA GLY A 69 -7.68 10.47 -0.85
C GLY A 69 -8.17 11.58 0.09
N ASN A 70 -7.60 12.78 -0.02
CA ASN A 70 -8.05 13.94 0.76
C ASN A 70 -9.49 14.36 0.42
N ALA A 71 -9.89 14.31 -0.86
CA ALA A 71 -11.26 14.59 -1.27
C ALA A 71 -12.23 13.56 -0.66
N MET A 72 -11.89 12.27 -0.71
CA MET A 72 -12.67 11.20 -0.07
C MET A 72 -12.73 11.40 1.45
N ALA A 73 -11.62 11.62 2.13
CA ALA A 73 -11.55 11.82 3.58
C ALA A 73 -12.38 13.05 4.04
N SER A 74 -12.35 14.13 3.26
CA SER A 74 -13.20 15.32 3.54
C SER A 74 -14.68 14.99 3.47
N ALA A 75 -15.13 14.28 2.43
CA ALA A 75 -16.52 13.87 2.29
C ALA A 75 -16.96 12.89 3.40
N LEU A 76 -16.11 11.93 3.74
CA LEU A 76 -16.35 11.00 4.84
C LEU A 76 -16.44 11.74 6.19
N GLY A 77 -15.59 12.75 6.39
CA GLY A 77 -15.65 13.62 7.58
C GLY A 77 -16.97 14.36 7.71
N GLN A 78 -17.51 14.87 6.61
CA GLN A 78 -18.83 15.52 6.57
C GLN A 78 -19.95 14.53 6.86
N ALA A 79 -19.89 13.34 6.26
CA ALA A 79 -20.93 12.32 6.40
C ALA A 79 -20.96 11.65 7.80
N THR A 80 -19.81 11.51 8.45
CA THR A 80 -19.67 10.75 9.70
C THR A 80 -19.44 11.61 10.93
N GLY A 81 -19.05 12.88 10.78
CA GLY A 81 -18.59 13.74 11.87
C GLY A 81 -17.21 13.40 12.41
N LEU A 82 -16.53 12.39 11.86
CA LEU A 82 -15.22 11.92 12.29
C LEU A 82 -14.09 12.75 11.66
N LYS A 83 -12.94 12.79 12.33
CA LYS A 83 -11.72 13.42 11.80
C LYS A 83 -10.84 12.38 11.11
N TRP A 84 -10.27 12.77 9.98
CA TRP A 84 -9.49 11.89 9.11
C TRP A 84 -8.10 12.47 8.85
N ARG A 85 -7.14 11.59 8.65
CA ARG A 85 -5.79 11.89 8.18
C ARG A 85 -5.44 10.93 7.06
N VAL A 86 -5.12 11.47 5.89
CA VAL A 86 -4.68 10.69 4.73
C VAL A 86 -3.19 10.48 4.76
N THR A 87 -2.76 9.27 4.42
CA THR A 87 -1.36 8.92 4.19
C THR A 87 -1.22 8.14 2.90
N VAL A 88 -0.09 8.31 2.21
CA VAL A 88 0.30 7.49 1.06
C VAL A 88 1.71 6.99 1.37
N PRO A 89 1.86 5.73 1.77
CA PRO A 89 3.16 5.12 2.08
C PRO A 89 4.09 5.09 0.87
N THR A 90 5.37 4.86 1.09
CA THR A 90 6.40 4.86 0.01
C THR A 90 6.39 3.58 -0.83
N SER A 91 5.80 2.50 -0.31
CA SER A 91 5.68 1.20 -0.99
C SER A 91 4.50 0.41 -0.43
N TYR A 92 4.12 -0.64 -1.14
CA TYR A 92 3.08 -1.59 -0.71
C TYR A 92 3.47 -2.28 0.61
N ALA A 93 4.74 -2.63 0.78
CA ALA A 93 5.24 -3.23 2.02
C ALA A 93 5.13 -2.25 3.20
N ALA A 94 5.52 -0.98 3.00
CA ALA A 94 5.42 0.05 4.05
C ALA A 94 3.97 0.29 4.48
N GLU A 95 3.01 0.17 3.58
CA GLU A 95 1.59 0.26 3.90
C GLU A 95 1.16 -0.86 4.84
N ILE A 96 1.50 -2.11 4.53
CA ILE A 96 1.20 -3.27 5.39
C ILE A 96 1.83 -3.09 6.78
N GLU A 97 3.10 -2.72 6.83
CA GLU A 97 3.79 -2.52 8.11
C GLU A 97 3.13 -1.41 8.94
N SER A 98 2.64 -0.33 8.31
CA SER A 98 1.94 0.74 9.02
C SER A 98 0.59 0.28 9.62
N VAL A 99 -0.13 -0.61 8.92
CA VAL A 99 -1.36 -1.22 9.44
C VAL A 99 -1.04 -2.16 10.60
N CYS A 100 -0.04 -3.02 10.44
CA CYS A 100 0.37 -3.99 11.46
C CYS A 100 0.91 -3.31 12.72
N ALA A 101 1.57 -2.16 12.59
CA ALA A 101 2.05 -1.34 13.70
C ALA A 101 0.93 -0.48 14.36
N GLY A 102 -0.30 -0.52 13.86
CA GLY A 102 -1.42 0.28 14.38
C GLY A 102 -1.33 1.78 14.06
N GLN A 103 -0.42 2.19 13.17
CA GLN A 103 -0.25 3.57 12.72
C GLN A 103 -1.30 3.95 11.65
N THR A 104 -1.82 2.96 10.95
CA THR A 104 -2.91 3.08 9.98
C THR A 104 -4.14 2.34 10.49
N ASP A 105 -5.27 3.01 10.53
CA ASP A 105 -6.53 2.44 10.98
C ASP A 105 -7.28 1.73 9.84
N ILE A 106 -7.25 2.34 8.65
CA ILE A 106 -7.93 1.87 7.43
C ILE A 106 -6.96 2.02 6.26
N ALA A 107 -6.97 1.08 5.34
CA ALA A 107 -6.14 1.14 4.15
C ALA A 107 -6.88 0.63 2.90
N THR A 108 -6.62 1.26 1.75
CA THR A 108 -6.93 0.62 0.46
C THR A 108 -5.82 -0.39 0.18
N ILE A 109 -6.16 -1.62 -0.15
CA ILE A 109 -5.20 -2.73 -0.18
C ILE A 109 -5.35 -3.49 -1.50
N ALA A 110 -4.25 -3.71 -2.21
CA ALA A 110 -4.21 -4.61 -3.36
C ALA A 110 -4.38 -6.09 -2.92
N PRO A 111 -4.91 -6.96 -3.78
CA PRO A 111 -5.26 -8.33 -3.36
C PRO A 111 -4.10 -9.14 -2.79
N LEU A 112 -2.88 -9.03 -3.33
CA LEU A 112 -1.70 -9.72 -2.80
C LEU A 112 -1.24 -9.12 -1.46
N GLN A 113 -1.36 -7.80 -1.27
CA GLN A 113 -1.13 -7.17 0.04
C GLN A 113 -2.15 -7.69 1.07
N MET A 114 -3.42 -7.88 0.67
CA MET A 114 -4.46 -8.39 1.55
C MET A 114 -4.14 -9.81 2.06
N THR A 115 -3.59 -10.68 1.21
CA THR A 115 -3.17 -12.01 1.67
C THR A 115 -2.09 -11.93 2.75
N LEU A 116 -1.13 -11.03 2.59
CA LEU A 116 -0.07 -10.84 3.59
C LEU A 116 -0.62 -10.21 4.89
N LEU A 117 -1.54 -9.26 4.78
CA LEU A 117 -2.20 -8.65 5.94
C LEU A 117 -2.96 -9.71 6.78
N LEU A 118 -3.64 -10.64 6.08
CA LEU A 118 -4.35 -11.77 6.70
C LEU A 118 -3.38 -12.78 7.32
N GLU A 119 -2.26 -13.11 6.66
CA GLU A 119 -1.23 -14.01 7.19
C GLU A 119 -0.57 -13.46 8.45
N LYS A 120 -0.27 -12.16 8.47
CA LYS A 120 0.24 -11.44 9.65
C LYS A 120 -0.83 -11.22 10.72
N GLN A 121 -2.09 -11.52 10.46
CA GLN A 121 -3.22 -11.33 11.39
C GLN A 121 -3.33 -9.91 11.94
N CYS A 122 -2.95 -8.89 11.17
CA CYS A 122 -2.94 -7.50 11.60
C CYS A 122 -4.03 -6.63 10.95
N GLY A 123 -4.86 -7.19 10.08
CA GLY A 123 -6.00 -6.50 9.49
C GLY A 123 -7.07 -7.45 8.96
N THR A 124 -8.23 -6.89 8.65
CA THR A 124 -9.40 -7.61 8.14
C THR A 124 -9.97 -6.88 6.92
N PRO A 125 -10.23 -7.56 5.79
CA PRO A 125 -10.93 -6.98 4.65
C PRO A 125 -12.38 -6.65 5.05
N VAL A 126 -12.87 -5.51 4.63
CA VAL A 126 -14.25 -5.07 4.89
C VAL A 126 -15.01 -4.76 3.60
N LEU A 127 -14.31 -4.27 2.58
CA LEU A 127 -14.88 -3.92 1.28
C LEU A 127 -13.98 -4.41 0.15
N SER A 128 -14.61 -4.74 -1.00
CA SER A 128 -13.93 -4.89 -2.28
C SER A 128 -14.52 -3.90 -3.28
N ALA A 129 -13.68 -3.41 -4.17
CA ALA A 129 -14.11 -2.57 -5.27
C ALA A 129 -14.94 -3.36 -6.29
N LEU A 130 -15.83 -2.65 -6.94
CA LEU A 130 -16.53 -3.07 -8.14
C LEU A 130 -15.94 -2.31 -9.33
N ARG A 131 -15.67 -3.01 -10.44
CA ARG A 131 -15.22 -2.41 -11.70
C ARG A 131 -16.12 -2.89 -12.83
N LYS A 132 -16.33 -2.04 -13.82
CA LYS A 132 -17.03 -2.47 -15.03
C LYS A 132 -16.11 -3.34 -15.87
N ASP A 133 -16.63 -4.49 -16.28
CA ASP A 133 -16.02 -5.37 -17.28
C ASP A 133 -16.16 -4.82 -18.71
N ASP A 134 -15.67 -5.55 -19.69
CA ASP A 134 -15.74 -5.17 -21.12
C ASP A 134 -17.19 -5.05 -21.64
N LYS A 135 -18.17 -5.61 -20.91
CA LYS A 135 -19.61 -5.51 -21.20
C LYS A 135 -20.30 -4.39 -20.45
N GLY A 136 -19.54 -3.64 -19.65
CA GLY A 136 -20.08 -2.57 -18.80
C GLY A 136 -20.79 -3.06 -17.53
N GLN A 137 -20.70 -4.37 -17.21
CA GLN A 137 -21.30 -4.94 -16.00
C GLN A 137 -20.35 -4.81 -14.82
N LEU A 138 -20.91 -4.55 -13.62
CA LEU A 138 -20.11 -4.52 -12.40
C LEU A 138 -19.55 -5.91 -12.09
N SER A 139 -18.24 -5.98 -11.92
CA SER A 139 -17.49 -7.20 -11.63
C SER A 139 -16.71 -7.04 -10.32
N THR A 140 -16.59 -8.14 -9.59
CA THR A 140 -15.73 -8.27 -8.40
C THR A 140 -14.30 -8.64 -8.73
N SER A 141 -13.97 -8.73 -10.02
CA SER A 141 -12.64 -9.09 -10.51
C SER A 141 -12.19 -8.19 -11.65
N TYR A 142 -10.88 -8.15 -11.84
CA TYR A 142 -10.21 -7.46 -12.95
C TYR A 142 -9.12 -8.36 -13.55
N GLN A 143 -8.32 -7.85 -14.46
CA GLN A 143 -7.24 -8.59 -15.11
C GLN A 143 -5.92 -7.81 -15.07
N SER A 144 -4.84 -8.56 -15.08
CA SER A 144 -3.51 -8.08 -15.43
C SER A 144 -3.35 -8.01 -16.95
N GLN A 145 -2.42 -7.18 -17.42
CA GLN A 145 -1.98 -7.12 -18.80
C GLN A 145 -0.46 -7.09 -18.91
N ILE A 146 0.08 -7.60 -20.02
CA ILE A 146 1.43 -7.34 -20.48
C ILE A 146 1.35 -6.46 -21.72
N ILE A 147 2.09 -5.34 -21.70
CA ILE A 147 2.15 -4.37 -22.77
C ILE A 147 3.56 -4.25 -23.33
N VAL A 148 3.63 -3.91 -24.60
CA VAL A 148 4.85 -3.60 -25.35
C VAL A 148 4.62 -2.36 -26.21
N ARG A 149 5.68 -1.80 -26.79
CA ARG A 149 5.51 -0.76 -27.83
C ARG A 149 4.80 -1.34 -29.06
N ALA A 150 3.93 -0.58 -29.68
CA ALA A 150 3.18 -1.00 -30.87
C ALA A 150 4.11 -1.32 -32.06
N ASP A 151 5.20 -0.56 -32.19
CA ASP A 151 6.22 -0.66 -33.24
C ASP A 151 7.33 -1.70 -32.95
N SER A 152 7.28 -2.42 -31.81
CA SER A 152 8.34 -3.34 -31.39
C SER A 152 8.43 -4.64 -32.19
N GLY A 153 7.43 -4.97 -33.00
CA GLY A 153 7.33 -6.28 -33.66
C GLY A 153 6.96 -7.44 -32.70
N ILE A 154 6.94 -7.23 -31.38
CA ILE A 154 6.62 -8.27 -30.39
C ILE A 154 5.12 -8.56 -30.43
N ALA A 155 4.75 -9.83 -30.69
CA ALA A 155 3.36 -10.28 -30.83
C ALA A 155 2.82 -10.99 -29.59
N ASP A 156 3.68 -11.67 -28.86
CA ASP A 156 3.33 -12.48 -27.68
C ASP A 156 4.44 -12.48 -26.63
N ILE A 157 4.26 -13.22 -25.54
CA ILE A 157 5.22 -13.29 -24.44
C ILE A 157 6.57 -13.84 -24.85
N ASN A 158 6.65 -14.74 -25.85
CA ASN A 158 7.92 -15.34 -26.28
C ASN A 158 8.85 -14.32 -26.92
N GLY A 159 8.27 -13.31 -27.58
CA GLY A 159 9.03 -12.18 -28.14
C GLY A 159 9.73 -11.30 -27.10
N LEU A 160 9.41 -11.48 -25.81
CA LEU A 160 10.08 -10.78 -24.69
C LEU A 160 11.27 -11.54 -24.12
N LYS A 161 11.57 -12.75 -24.60
CA LYS A 161 12.69 -13.57 -24.12
C LYS A 161 14.02 -12.83 -24.27
N GLY A 162 14.77 -12.75 -23.17
CA GLY A 162 16.09 -12.08 -23.14
C GLY A 162 16.05 -10.57 -23.28
N LEU A 163 14.88 -9.93 -23.12
CA LEU A 163 14.72 -8.47 -23.14
C LEU A 163 14.47 -7.94 -21.73
N ASP A 164 14.62 -6.62 -21.55
CA ASP A 164 14.37 -5.95 -20.28
C ASP A 164 12.86 -5.78 -20.05
N PHE A 165 12.40 -6.01 -18.82
CA PHE A 165 10.98 -6.01 -18.43
C PHE A 165 10.72 -5.25 -17.14
N ALA A 166 9.61 -4.54 -17.07
CA ALA A 166 9.18 -3.83 -15.85
C ALA A 166 7.98 -4.50 -15.19
N PHE A 167 8.13 -4.86 -13.93
CA PHE A 167 7.04 -5.11 -12.99
C PHE A 167 6.67 -3.82 -12.25
N THR A 168 5.52 -3.81 -11.57
CA THR A 168 5.04 -2.63 -10.83
C THR A 168 5.69 -2.53 -9.44
N ASP A 169 5.43 -3.53 -8.59
CA ASP A 169 5.90 -3.61 -7.20
C ASP A 169 5.95 -5.10 -6.82
N PRO A 170 6.91 -5.55 -5.98
CA PRO A 170 7.04 -6.96 -5.57
C PRO A 170 5.77 -7.57 -4.95
N ILE A 171 4.88 -6.73 -4.40
CA ILE A 171 3.62 -7.15 -3.77
C ILE A 171 2.40 -6.72 -4.60
N SER A 172 2.60 -6.31 -5.85
CA SER A 172 1.48 -6.03 -6.76
C SER A 172 0.90 -7.31 -7.33
N THR A 173 -0.42 -7.46 -7.25
CA THR A 173 -1.13 -8.63 -7.78
C THR A 173 -1.08 -8.65 -9.30
N SER A 174 -1.54 -7.59 -9.96
CA SER A 174 -1.60 -7.48 -11.42
C SER A 174 -0.30 -7.00 -12.06
N GLY A 175 0.58 -6.38 -11.29
CA GLY A 175 1.86 -5.90 -11.78
C GLY A 175 3.04 -6.85 -11.53
N TYR A 176 2.85 -7.93 -10.77
CA TYR A 176 3.91 -8.90 -10.48
C TYR A 176 3.41 -10.36 -10.38
N LEU A 177 2.48 -10.67 -9.46
CA LEU A 177 2.06 -12.06 -9.20
C LEU A 177 1.49 -12.74 -10.46
N PHE A 178 0.40 -12.21 -11.01
CA PHE A 178 -0.27 -12.81 -12.15
C PHE A 178 0.57 -12.78 -13.43
N PRO A 179 1.32 -11.71 -13.75
CA PRO A 179 2.31 -11.75 -14.83
C PRO A 179 3.39 -12.82 -14.64
N THR A 180 3.86 -13.04 -13.41
CA THR A 180 4.83 -14.11 -13.09
C THR A 180 4.24 -15.48 -13.40
N LEU A 181 2.99 -15.74 -12.98
CA LEU A 181 2.28 -16.96 -13.32
C LEU A 181 2.13 -17.14 -14.83
N LEU A 182 1.72 -16.09 -15.53
CA LEU A 182 1.55 -16.12 -16.99
C LEU A 182 2.87 -16.46 -17.70
N VAL A 183 3.98 -15.85 -17.32
CA VAL A 183 5.30 -16.17 -17.87
C VAL A 183 5.64 -17.64 -17.62
N LYS A 184 5.49 -18.13 -16.39
CA LYS A 184 5.76 -19.53 -16.04
C LYS A 184 4.85 -20.51 -16.82
N GLU A 185 3.58 -20.19 -16.97
CA GLU A 185 2.62 -21.01 -17.69
C GLU A 185 2.95 -21.11 -19.18
N LYS A 186 3.15 -19.95 -19.83
CA LYS A 186 3.36 -19.88 -21.28
C LYS A 186 4.75 -20.33 -21.71
N THR A 187 5.78 -20.02 -20.92
CA THR A 187 7.18 -20.23 -21.33
C THR A 187 7.86 -21.40 -20.61
N LYS A 188 7.26 -21.93 -19.55
CA LYS A 188 7.85 -22.94 -18.63
C LYS A 188 9.14 -22.45 -17.96
N GLN A 189 9.38 -21.14 -17.92
CA GLN A 189 10.57 -20.54 -17.33
C GLN A 189 10.19 -19.56 -16.22
N ASP A 190 11.09 -19.37 -15.25
CA ASP A 190 10.93 -18.30 -14.24
C ASP A 190 11.22 -16.94 -14.90
N PRO A 191 10.46 -15.86 -14.57
CA PRO A 191 10.72 -14.53 -15.10
C PRO A 191 12.16 -14.05 -14.96
N LYS A 192 12.84 -14.43 -13.85
CA LYS A 192 14.24 -14.06 -13.60
C LYS A 192 15.24 -14.64 -14.59
N THR A 193 14.89 -15.77 -15.22
CA THR A 193 15.70 -16.44 -16.24
C THR A 193 15.18 -16.19 -17.64
N PHE A 194 13.90 -15.88 -17.78
CA PHE A 194 13.26 -15.61 -19.06
C PHE A 194 13.62 -14.21 -19.59
N PHE A 195 13.53 -13.17 -18.75
CA PHE A 195 13.92 -11.82 -19.11
C PHE A 195 15.43 -11.62 -18.91
N LYS A 196 16.02 -10.69 -19.66
CA LYS A 196 17.42 -10.29 -19.47
C LYS A 196 17.61 -9.57 -18.14
N LYS A 197 16.73 -8.63 -17.85
CA LYS A 197 16.70 -7.85 -16.61
C LYS A 197 15.26 -7.52 -16.26
N THR A 198 14.93 -7.59 -14.97
CA THR A 198 13.65 -7.11 -14.45
C THR A 198 13.87 -5.92 -13.53
N ILE A 199 12.96 -4.95 -13.59
CA ILE A 199 12.91 -3.82 -12.66
C ILE A 199 11.53 -3.72 -12.04
N PHE A 200 11.44 -3.11 -10.86
CA PHE A 200 10.18 -2.69 -10.26
C PHE A 200 10.03 -1.17 -10.46
N ALA A 201 9.02 -0.76 -11.22
CA ALA A 201 8.81 0.63 -11.59
C ALA A 201 8.27 1.51 -10.44
N GLY A 202 7.71 0.88 -9.39
CA GLY A 202 7.13 1.57 -8.24
C GLY A 202 5.76 2.21 -8.49
N GLY A 203 5.07 1.83 -9.59
CA GLY A 203 3.72 2.28 -9.93
C GLY A 203 3.28 1.74 -11.28
N HIS A 204 1.97 1.57 -11.48
CA HIS A 204 1.42 1.08 -12.75
C HIS A 204 1.60 2.08 -13.88
N ASP A 205 1.43 3.37 -13.60
CA ASP A 205 1.70 4.47 -14.52
C ASP A 205 3.17 4.47 -14.96
N LYS A 206 4.10 4.31 -14.03
CA LYS A 206 5.54 4.28 -14.31
C LYS A 206 5.93 3.06 -15.15
N ALA A 207 5.34 1.89 -14.89
CA ALA A 207 5.58 0.69 -15.67
C ALA A 207 5.09 0.88 -17.13
N VAL A 208 3.91 1.47 -17.31
CA VAL A 208 3.38 1.82 -18.65
C VAL A 208 4.27 2.84 -19.35
N LEU A 209 4.69 3.91 -18.66
CA LEU A 209 5.58 4.94 -19.22
C LEU A 209 6.97 4.39 -19.56
N ALA A 210 7.48 3.41 -18.82
CA ALA A 210 8.77 2.78 -19.15
C ALA A 210 8.72 2.08 -20.52
N VAL A 211 7.61 1.44 -20.88
CA VAL A 211 7.40 0.90 -22.23
C VAL A 211 7.24 2.01 -23.26
N TYR A 212 6.38 2.98 -22.99
CA TYR A 212 6.12 4.09 -23.90
C TYR A 212 7.42 4.83 -24.28
N ASN A 213 8.29 5.06 -23.31
CA ASN A 213 9.58 5.74 -23.50
C ASN A 213 10.69 4.81 -24.05
N GLY A 214 10.40 3.52 -24.29
CA GLY A 214 11.40 2.56 -24.79
C GLY A 214 12.49 2.18 -23.77
N GLN A 215 12.26 2.41 -22.49
CA GLN A 215 13.21 2.08 -21.40
C GLN A 215 13.26 0.57 -21.12
N VAL A 216 12.16 -0.12 -21.40
CA VAL A 216 12.01 -1.59 -21.33
C VAL A 216 11.22 -2.08 -22.52
N ALA A 217 11.42 -3.35 -22.90
CA ALA A 217 10.71 -3.96 -24.03
C ALA A 217 9.24 -4.28 -23.71
N GLY A 218 8.95 -4.60 -22.44
CA GLY A 218 7.60 -4.87 -22.00
C GLY A 218 7.40 -4.55 -20.52
N ALA A 219 6.14 -4.41 -20.11
CA ALA A 219 5.78 -4.21 -18.71
C ALA A 219 4.45 -4.85 -18.36
N ALA A 220 4.30 -5.14 -17.06
CA ALA A 220 3.06 -5.62 -16.47
C ALA A 220 2.31 -4.51 -15.73
N SER A 221 0.98 -4.52 -15.84
CA SER A 221 0.10 -3.60 -15.12
C SER A 221 -1.32 -4.17 -15.02
N PHE A 222 -2.25 -3.45 -14.38
CA PHE A 222 -3.68 -3.80 -14.48
C PHE A 222 -4.29 -3.33 -15.79
N ILE A 223 -5.38 -3.94 -16.23
CA ILE A 223 -6.20 -3.49 -17.38
C ILE A 223 -7.15 -2.36 -16.93
N ASP A 224 -7.20 -1.15 -17.54
CA ASP A 224 -6.18 -0.69 -18.49
C ASP A 224 -5.45 0.52 -17.87
N ALA A 225 -4.26 0.27 -17.35
CA ALA A 225 -3.45 1.33 -16.74
C ALA A 225 -3.01 2.41 -17.76
N ARG A 226 -3.15 2.14 -19.06
CA ARG A 226 -2.85 3.12 -20.11
C ARG A 226 -3.89 4.25 -20.17
N THR A 227 -5.08 4.04 -19.59
CA THR A 227 -6.14 5.05 -19.51
C THR A 227 -6.07 5.92 -18.26
N LEU A 228 -5.06 5.71 -17.40
CA LEU A 228 -4.88 6.54 -16.22
C LEU A 228 -4.72 8.02 -16.58
N LYS A 229 -5.29 8.89 -15.76
CA LYS A 229 -5.17 10.34 -15.95
C LYS A 229 -3.70 10.75 -15.93
N GLY A 230 -3.29 11.56 -16.90
CA GLY A 230 -1.91 12.03 -17.04
C GLY A 230 -1.02 11.15 -17.92
N MET A 231 -1.56 10.08 -18.50
CA MET A 231 -0.88 9.37 -19.57
C MET A 231 -0.77 10.24 -20.83
N PRO A 232 0.27 10.04 -21.68
CA PRO A 232 0.37 10.69 -22.98
C PRO A 232 -0.88 10.44 -23.84
N ALA A 233 -1.31 11.43 -24.61
CA ALA A 233 -2.53 11.34 -25.42
C ALA A 233 -2.48 10.21 -26.46
N ASP A 234 -1.27 9.89 -26.96
CA ASP A 234 -1.00 8.86 -27.95
C ASP A 234 -0.56 7.50 -27.35
N ILE A 235 -0.72 7.31 -26.03
CA ILE A 235 -0.29 6.11 -25.32
C ILE A 235 -0.91 4.83 -25.91
N MET A 236 -2.18 4.88 -26.29
CA MET A 236 -2.91 3.75 -26.85
C MET A 236 -2.44 3.38 -28.26
N GLU A 237 -1.96 4.36 -29.03
CA GLU A 237 -1.40 4.15 -30.37
C GLU A 237 0.03 3.60 -30.29
N LYS A 238 0.82 4.12 -29.33
CA LYS A 238 2.23 3.75 -29.17
C LYS A 238 2.50 2.51 -28.36
N THR A 239 1.49 2.00 -27.67
CA THR A 239 1.60 0.77 -26.88
C THR A 239 0.47 -0.20 -27.21
N LYS A 240 0.76 -1.47 -27.19
CA LYS A 240 -0.26 -2.54 -27.36
C LYS A 240 -0.16 -3.56 -26.25
N ARG A 241 -1.30 -4.13 -25.92
CA ARG A 241 -1.42 -5.29 -25.03
C ARG A 241 -1.16 -6.56 -25.85
N ILE A 242 -0.32 -7.44 -25.34
CA ILE A 242 -0.02 -8.72 -25.97
C ILE A 242 -0.56 -9.91 -25.17
N GLU A 243 -0.77 -9.77 -23.86
CA GLU A 243 -1.28 -10.82 -22.99
C GLU A 243 -2.17 -10.27 -21.88
N THR A 244 -3.04 -11.12 -21.33
CA THR A 244 -3.83 -10.88 -20.13
C THR A 244 -3.75 -12.05 -19.16
N ALA A 245 -3.87 -11.80 -17.87
CA ALA A 245 -3.92 -12.80 -16.83
C ALA A 245 -4.98 -12.46 -15.76
N GLY A 246 -5.67 -13.47 -15.28
CA GLY A 246 -6.76 -13.33 -14.31
C GLY A 246 -7.79 -14.45 -14.49
N PRO A 247 -8.98 -14.35 -13.86
CA PRO A 247 -9.48 -13.20 -13.10
C PRO A 247 -8.74 -12.97 -11.79
N ILE A 248 -8.65 -11.73 -11.37
CA ILE A 248 -8.04 -11.28 -10.10
C ILE A 248 -9.14 -10.65 -9.27
N PRO A 249 -9.40 -11.04 -8.01
CA PRO A 249 -10.28 -10.30 -7.10
C PRO A 249 -9.90 -8.83 -7.05
N ASN A 250 -10.88 -7.92 -7.06
CA ASN A 250 -10.59 -6.48 -7.04
C ASN A 250 -9.88 -6.05 -5.75
N ASP A 251 -9.21 -4.89 -5.81
CA ASP A 251 -8.65 -4.22 -4.65
C ASP A 251 -9.72 -4.04 -3.56
N GLY A 252 -9.30 -3.96 -2.32
CA GLY A 252 -10.23 -3.81 -1.22
C GLY A 252 -9.84 -2.71 -0.25
N ILE A 253 -10.67 -2.60 0.77
CA ILE A 253 -10.40 -1.78 1.95
C ILE A 253 -10.31 -2.71 3.15
N ALA A 254 -9.24 -2.58 3.92
CA ALA A 254 -9.04 -3.29 5.17
C ALA A 254 -9.06 -2.31 6.35
N VAL A 255 -9.46 -2.82 7.50
CA VAL A 255 -9.28 -2.18 8.80
C VAL A 255 -8.21 -2.93 9.59
N ARG A 256 -7.44 -2.23 10.43
CA ARG A 256 -6.50 -2.90 11.33
C ARG A 256 -7.22 -3.83 12.33
N LYS A 257 -6.50 -4.80 12.86
CA LYS A 257 -7.02 -5.88 13.72
C LYS A 257 -7.99 -5.41 14.82
N ASP A 258 -7.60 -4.43 15.61
CA ASP A 258 -8.36 -3.99 16.79
C ASP A 258 -9.16 -2.71 16.51
N PHE A 259 -9.63 -2.53 15.26
CA PHE A 259 -10.45 -1.38 14.93
C PHE A 259 -11.86 -1.55 15.51
N PRO A 260 -12.44 -0.53 16.16
CA PRO A 260 -13.76 -0.65 16.80
C PRO A 260 -14.86 -1.02 15.80
N ALA A 261 -15.67 -2.03 16.16
CA ALA A 261 -16.68 -2.60 15.27
C ALA A 261 -17.81 -1.61 14.92
N ASP A 262 -18.18 -0.73 15.86
CA ASP A 262 -19.16 0.35 15.63
C ASP A 262 -18.66 1.36 14.59
N LEU A 263 -17.40 1.78 14.71
CA LEU A 263 -16.76 2.66 13.71
C LEU A 263 -16.59 1.94 12.37
N GLN A 264 -16.21 0.65 12.38
CA GLN A 264 -16.12 -0.14 11.15
C GLN A 264 -17.45 -0.14 10.40
N THR A 265 -18.56 -0.40 11.07
CA THR A 265 -19.90 -0.42 10.46
C THR A 265 -20.26 0.94 9.89
N GLN A 266 -20.08 2.02 10.66
CA GLN A 266 -20.35 3.39 10.23
C GLN A 266 -19.53 3.76 8.99
N ILE A 267 -18.24 3.47 8.99
CA ILE A 267 -17.31 3.87 7.93
C ILE A 267 -17.52 3.03 6.68
N THR A 268 -17.75 1.73 6.82
CA THR A 268 -18.06 0.83 5.69
C THR A 268 -19.27 1.33 4.93
N LYS A 269 -20.35 1.68 5.65
CA LYS A 269 -21.53 2.27 5.03
C LYS A 269 -21.22 3.60 4.35
N ALA A 270 -20.51 4.50 5.01
CA ALA A 270 -20.18 5.81 4.45
C ALA A 270 -19.32 5.72 3.19
N LEU A 271 -18.38 4.76 3.11
CA LEU A 271 -17.55 4.50 1.93
C LEU A 271 -18.38 3.98 0.75
N ILE A 272 -19.30 3.05 0.99
CA ILE A 272 -20.21 2.53 -0.05
C ILE A 272 -21.09 3.67 -0.58
N ASP A 273 -21.74 4.42 0.30
CA ASP A 273 -22.61 5.52 -0.05
C ASP A 273 -21.85 6.62 -0.82
N TYR A 274 -20.63 6.93 -0.37
CA TYR A 274 -19.78 7.91 -1.06
C TYR A 274 -19.44 7.49 -2.48
N CYS A 275 -18.90 6.29 -2.71
CA CYS A 275 -18.57 5.82 -4.05
C CYS A 275 -19.83 5.61 -4.94
N ALA A 276 -21.01 5.50 -4.36
CA ALA A 276 -22.28 5.48 -5.09
C ALA A 276 -22.82 6.87 -5.44
N SER A 277 -22.38 7.94 -4.76
CA SER A 277 -22.80 9.32 -5.00
C SER A 277 -22.17 9.89 -6.29
N ASP A 278 -22.78 10.92 -6.89
CA ASP A 278 -22.25 11.52 -8.13
C ASP A 278 -20.85 12.13 -7.94
N ALA A 279 -20.61 12.80 -6.81
CA ALA A 279 -19.31 13.36 -6.47
C ALA A 279 -18.27 12.24 -6.19
N GLY A 280 -18.68 11.23 -5.44
CA GLY A 280 -17.82 10.12 -5.05
C GLY A 280 -17.45 9.19 -6.21
N LYS A 281 -18.37 8.92 -7.14
CA LYS A 281 -18.08 8.11 -8.34
C LYS A 281 -16.87 8.62 -9.10
N LYS A 282 -16.78 9.94 -9.29
CA LYS A 282 -15.64 10.55 -9.98
C LYS A 282 -14.34 10.31 -9.21
N VAL A 283 -14.34 10.54 -7.90
CA VAL A 283 -13.14 10.36 -7.07
C VAL A 283 -12.71 8.90 -7.01
N CYS A 284 -13.64 7.96 -6.78
CA CYS A 284 -13.38 6.53 -6.74
C CYS A 284 -12.85 6.02 -8.10
N LYS A 285 -13.38 6.55 -9.21
CA LYS A 285 -12.91 6.22 -10.55
C LYS A 285 -11.51 6.77 -10.84
N ASP A 286 -11.27 8.05 -10.52
CA ASP A 286 -9.96 8.70 -10.71
C ASP A 286 -8.89 8.08 -9.80
N LEU A 287 -9.27 7.61 -8.60
CA LEU A 287 -8.36 7.03 -7.61
C LEU A 287 -7.82 5.66 -8.05
N PHE A 288 -8.71 4.70 -8.26
CA PHE A 288 -8.33 3.31 -8.55
C PHE A 288 -9.22 2.63 -9.59
N SER A 289 -9.89 3.38 -10.44
CA SER A 289 -10.86 2.88 -11.44
C SER A 289 -12.04 2.12 -10.81
N TRP A 290 -12.44 2.48 -9.59
CA TRP A 290 -13.58 1.88 -8.91
C TRP A 290 -14.90 2.47 -9.40
N ASP A 291 -15.84 1.60 -9.71
CA ASP A 291 -17.21 1.95 -10.10
C ASP A 291 -18.22 1.73 -8.95
N GLY A 292 -17.76 1.27 -7.80
CA GLY A 292 -18.53 1.03 -6.59
C GLY A 292 -17.74 0.20 -5.56
N LEU A 293 -18.37 -0.05 -4.43
CA LEU A 293 -17.83 -0.88 -3.34
C LEU A 293 -18.89 -1.87 -2.87
N GLN A 294 -18.46 -3.06 -2.44
CA GLN A 294 -19.31 -4.06 -1.78
C GLN A 294 -18.61 -4.65 -0.56
N THR A 295 -19.38 -5.14 0.40
CA THR A 295 -18.84 -5.87 1.55
C THR A 295 -18.29 -7.23 1.13
N VAL A 296 -17.22 -7.66 1.78
CA VAL A 296 -16.59 -8.97 1.57
C VAL A 296 -16.20 -9.60 2.91
N ASP A 297 -16.06 -10.92 2.89
CA ASP A 297 -15.49 -11.69 3.99
C ASP A 297 -13.97 -11.94 3.79
N LYS A 298 -13.36 -12.56 4.80
CA LYS A 298 -11.91 -12.84 4.80
C LYS A 298 -11.48 -13.83 3.71
N ASN A 299 -12.38 -14.66 3.19
CA ASN A 299 -12.05 -15.71 2.22
C ASN A 299 -12.09 -15.19 0.76
N PHE A 300 -12.60 -13.96 0.58
CA PHE A 300 -12.69 -13.34 -0.75
C PHE A 300 -11.36 -13.33 -1.51
N TYR A 301 -10.24 -13.28 -0.80
CA TYR A 301 -8.88 -13.22 -1.37
C TYR A 301 -8.15 -14.56 -1.40
N ASP A 302 -8.78 -15.68 -1.03
CA ASP A 302 -8.17 -17.03 -1.09
C ASP A 302 -7.62 -17.39 -2.48
N PRO A 303 -8.29 -17.05 -3.61
CA PRO A 303 -7.72 -17.31 -4.93
C PRO A 303 -6.36 -16.65 -5.18
N VAL A 304 -6.11 -15.49 -4.57
CA VAL A 304 -4.82 -14.79 -4.68
C VAL A 304 -3.73 -15.48 -3.88
N LYS A 305 -4.07 -15.99 -2.70
CA LYS A 305 -3.17 -16.80 -1.88
C LYS A 305 -2.75 -18.09 -2.60
N ASP A 306 -3.71 -18.77 -3.27
CA ASP A 306 -3.41 -19.96 -4.04
C ASP A 306 -2.55 -19.64 -5.28
N ALA A 307 -2.83 -18.54 -5.95
CA ALA A 307 -2.00 -18.03 -7.04
C ALA A 307 -0.55 -17.76 -6.61
N ALA A 308 -0.33 -17.15 -5.41
CA ALA A 308 0.99 -16.90 -4.87
C ALA A 308 1.78 -18.20 -4.61
N LYS A 309 1.11 -19.21 -4.06
CA LYS A 309 1.70 -20.56 -3.87
C LYS A 309 2.10 -21.21 -5.20
N LEU A 310 1.21 -21.17 -6.21
CA LEU A 310 1.50 -21.68 -7.55
C LEU A 310 2.66 -20.95 -8.22
N ALA A 311 2.77 -19.64 -8.00
CA ALA A 311 3.89 -18.86 -8.50
C ALA A 311 5.21 -19.16 -7.77
N GLY A 312 5.17 -19.84 -6.61
CA GLY A 312 6.31 -20.01 -5.73
C GLY A 312 6.79 -18.68 -5.13
N ILE A 313 5.86 -17.73 -4.94
CA ILE A 313 6.14 -16.43 -4.34
C ILE A 313 5.88 -16.52 -2.83
N ASP A 314 6.94 -16.35 -2.05
CA ASP A 314 6.83 -16.10 -0.62
C ASP A 314 6.51 -14.61 -0.42
N VAL A 315 5.24 -14.33 -0.13
CA VAL A 315 4.73 -12.97 -0.01
C VAL A 315 5.42 -12.22 1.14
N ALA A 316 5.72 -12.91 2.24
CA ALA A 316 6.40 -12.32 3.39
C ALA A 316 7.85 -11.96 3.05
N ALA A 317 8.57 -12.86 2.33
CA ALA A 317 9.92 -12.59 1.87
C ALA A 317 9.96 -11.46 0.82
N GLU A 318 8.98 -11.37 -0.07
CA GLU A 318 8.90 -10.25 -1.02
C GLU A 318 8.63 -8.92 -0.30
N ALA A 319 7.77 -8.91 0.72
CA ALA A 319 7.50 -7.73 1.54
C ALA A 319 8.73 -7.23 2.31
N ALA A 320 9.60 -8.15 2.74
CA ALA A 320 10.83 -7.82 3.46
C ALA A 320 11.92 -7.21 2.55
N LYS A 321 11.79 -7.32 1.23
CA LYS A 321 12.71 -6.67 0.29
C LYS A 321 12.44 -5.19 0.27
N THR A 322 13.35 -4.39 0.81
CA THR A 322 13.29 -2.93 0.70
C THR A 322 13.31 -2.56 -0.79
N PRO A 323 12.31 -1.86 -1.32
CA PRO A 323 12.35 -1.40 -2.70
C PRO A 323 13.55 -0.49 -2.87
N THR A 324 14.44 -0.80 -3.79
CA THR A 324 15.45 0.17 -4.22
C THR A 324 14.69 1.37 -4.81
N PRO A 325 14.90 2.60 -4.30
CA PRO A 325 14.25 3.77 -4.88
C PRO A 325 14.50 3.77 -6.39
N PRO A 326 13.51 4.09 -7.24
CA PRO A 326 13.74 4.21 -8.66
C PRO A 326 14.84 5.24 -8.88
N GLN A 327 15.90 4.85 -9.59
CA GLN A 327 16.93 5.80 -9.98
C GLN A 327 16.26 6.95 -10.77
N PRO A 328 16.61 8.21 -10.47
CA PRO A 328 16.06 9.32 -11.21
C PRO A 328 16.37 9.08 -12.71
N THR A 329 15.32 9.07 -13.52
CA THR A 329 15.46 8.98 -14.97
C THR A 329 16.34 10.14 -15.42
N PRO A 330 17.42 9.89 -16.19
CA PRO A 330 18.19 10.98 -16.76
C PRO A 330 17.24 11.85 -17.61
N SER A 331 17.20 13.14 -17.27
CA SER A 331 16.50 14.13 -18.11
C SER A 331 16.92 13.93 -19.55
N PRO A 332 15.97 14.00 -20.52
CA PRO A 332 16.35 13.94 -21.92
C PRO A 332 17.36 15.06 -22.20
N SER A 333 18.56 14.65 -22.55
CA SER A 333 19.59 15.56 -23.06
C SER A 333 18.96 16.37 -24.18
N LYS A 334 18.90 17.70 -24.02
CA LYS A 334 18.62 18.58 -25.15
C LYS A 334 19.70 18.25 -26.18
N ALA A 335 19.27 17.65 -27.28
CA ALA A 335 20.11 17.55 -28.46
C ALA A 335 20.47 18.96 -28.96
N PRO A 336 21.68 19.17 -29.46
CA PRO A 336 22.17 20.47 -29.93
C PRO A 336 21.38 21.00 -31.11
#